data_3f7aaa99006f3831609f5107855c512b
#
_entry.id   3f7aaa99006f3831609f5107855c512b
#
_cell.length_a   1.000
_cell.length_b   1.000
_cell.length_c   1.000
_cell.angle_alpha   90.00
_cell.angle_beta   90.00
_cell.angle_gamma   90.00
#
_symmetry.space_group_name_H-M   'P 1'
#
loop_
_entity.id
_entity.type
_entity.pdbx_description
1 polymer ?
#
loop_
_entity_poly.entity_id
_entity_poly.type
_entity_poly.pdbx_seq_one_letter_code
_entity_poly.pdbx_strand_id
1 'polypeptide(L)'
;MAASVTVGMLHSRPETVASTGPIPVQFVLVAPEARSVAVVGDFNNWGLGDTALVAENHNGVWSVSAPVPAGVHRYAFLVNGKQWVADPTAPRAASDDFGQPSSALVVEGKLE
;
A
#
# COMPACT_ATOMS: atom_id res chain seq x y z
N MET A 1 -3.65 -8.82 -6.67
CA MET A 1 -2.63 -8.51 -6.54
C MET A 1 -2.41 -7.41 -5.86
N ALA A 2 -1.77 -7.43 -5.01
CA ALA A 2 -1.68 -6.48 -4.14
C ALA A 2 -0.98 -5.30 -4.58
N ALA A 3 0.13 -5.32 -5.00
CA ALA A 3 0.84 -4.19 -5.27
C ALA A 3 1.29 -4.19 -6.64
N SER A 4 0.87 -3.43 -7.48
CA SER A 4 1.28 -3.50 -8.75
C SER A 4 1.87 -2.22 -9.12
N VAL A 5 2.95 -2.23 -9.72
CA VAL A 5 3.62 -1.14 -10.08
C VAL A 5 3.31 -0.78 -11.42
N THR A 6 2.90 0.31 -11.73
CA THR A 6 2.54 0.56 -12.95
C THR A 6 3.34 1.47 -13.52
N VAL A 7 4.03 1.46 -14.22
CA VAL A 7 4.82 2.28 -14.64
C VAL A 7 4.62 2.76 -15.76
N GLY A 8 4.34 3.30 -16.03
CA GLY A 8 4.03 3.75 -17.01
C GLY A 8 4.87 3.89 -17.99
N MET A 9 5.03 3.85 -18.30
CA MET A 9 5.59 3.98 -18.98
C MET A 9 6.08 4.66 -19.56
N LEU A 10 6.18 5.12 -19.70
CA LEU A 10 6.59 5.68 -20.11
C LEU A 10 7.40 5.86 -20.81
N HIS A 11 7.65 5.92 -21.14
CA HIS A 11 8.33 6.05 -21.75
C HIS A 11 9.29 6.35 -22.01
N SER A 12 9.61 6.48 -21.86
CA SER A 12 10.41 6.65 -22.03
C SER A 12 11.45 7.33 -22.09
N ARG A 13 11.93 7.68 -21.51
CA ARG A 13 12.83 8.30 -21.38
C ARG A 13 13.90 7.79 -21.01
N PRO A 14 14.66 7.82 -21.46
CA PRO A 14 15.69 7.15 -21.14
C PRO A 14 16.50 7.68 -20.17
N GLU A 15 16.54 8.51 -19.83
CA GLU A 15 17.29 8.86 -18.94
C GLU A 15 17.23 8.50 -17.95
N THR A 16 17.21 8.15 -17.55
CA THR A 16 17.21 7.63 -16.74
C THR A 16 17.64 7.76 -15.65
N VAL A 17 17.52 8.18 -15.07
CA VAL A 17 17.84 8.43 -13.99
C VAL A 17 17.36 7.63 -13.05
N ALA A 18 17.90 7.22 -12.19
CA ALA A 18 17.50 6.39 -11.25
C ALA A 18 16.45 6.97 -10.56
N SER A 19 15.47 6.29 -10.31
CA SER A 19 14.48 6.77 -9.70
C SER A 19 14.57 6.53 -8.35
N THR A 20 14.97 7.39 -7.58
CA THR A 20 15.00 7.18 -6.19
C THR A 20 13.81 7.78 -5.54
N GLY A 21 12.89 8.32 -6.28
CA GLY A 21 11.68 8.88 -5.68
C GLY A 21 10.64 7.84 -5.37
N PRO A 22 9.54 8.25 -4.79
CA PRO A 22 8.47 7.32 -4.48
C PRO A 22 7.89 6.69 -5.73
N ILE A 23 7.42 5.48 -5.58
CA ILE A 23 6.91 4.68 -6.67
C ILE A 23 5.43 4.45 -6.45
N PRO A 24 4.61 4.61 -7.46
CA PRO A 24 3.17 4.39 -7.28
C PRO A 24 2.89 2.92 -6.99
N VAL A 25 2.15 2.68 -5.95
CA VAL A 25 1.78 1.33 -5.55
C VAL A 25 0.27 1.31 -5.40
N GLN A 26 -0.35 0.28 -5.93
CA GLN A 26 -1.78 0.13 -5.80
C GLN A 26 -2.10 -0.88 -4.73
N PHE A 27 -2.95 -0.51 -3.79
CA PHE A 27 -3.39 -1.39 -2.72
C PHE A 27 -4.83 -1.78 -2.99
N VAL A 28 -5.13 -3.06 -2.88
CA VAL A 28 -6.46 -3.58 -3.20
C VAL A 28 -6.92 -4.54 -2.12
N LEU A 29 -8.14 -4.39 -1.66
CA LEU A 29 -8.73 -5.30 -0.69
C LEU A 29 -10.16 -5.61 -1.10
N VAL A 30 -10.50 -6.89 -1.13
CA VAL A 30 -11.87 -7.30 -1.39
C VAL A 30 -12.57 -7.37 -0.06
N ALA A 31 -13.53 -6.50 0.15
CA ALA A 31 -14.25 -6.43 1.41
C ALA A 31 -15.66 -5.91 1.15
N PRO A 32 -16.53 -6.77 0.63
CA PRO A 32 -17.84 -6.31 0.16
C PRO A 32 -18.73 -5.77 1.26
N GLU A 33 -18.47 -6.16 2.50
CA GLU A 33 -19.31 -5.67 3.56
C GLU A 33 -18.72 -4.50 4.32
N ALA A 34 -17.58 -4.02 3.93
CA ALA A 34 -16.97 -2.90 4.64
C ALA A 34 -17.65 -1.60 4.27
N ARG A 35 -17.65 -0.66 5.20
CA ARG A 35 -18.20 0.63 4.90
C ARG A 35 -17.10 1.57 4.55
N SER A 36 -15.90 1.34 5.01
CA SER A 36 -14.76 2.15 4.65
C SER A 36 -13.51 1.30 4.76
N VAL A 37 -12.53 1.60 3.95
CA VAL A 37 -11.25 0.93 3.99
C VAL A 37 -10.19 1.97 3.76
N ALA A 38 -9.14 1.93 4.55
CA ALA A 38 -8.00 2.82 4.36
C ALA A 38 -6.72 2.02 4.49
N VAL A 39 -5.64 2.50 3.93
CA VAL A 39 -4.35 1.85 4.03
C VAL A 39 -3.51 2.63 5.03
N VAL A 40 -2.94 1.93 5.99
CA VAL A 40 -2.05 2.52 6.96
C VAL A 40 -0.74 1.76 6.89
N GLY A 41 0.35 2.44 6.98
CA GLY A 41 1.64 1.80 6.91
C GLY A 41 2.73 2.72 7.39
N ASP A 42 3.95 2.20 7.38
CA ASP A 42 5.06 2.98 7.89
C ASP A 42 5.39 4.15 6.96
N PHE A 43 4.80 4.17 5.77
CA PHE A 43 5.03 5.25 4.83
C PHE A 43 4.02 6.39 4.99
N ASN A 44 3.02 6.23 5.83
CA ASN A 44 2.08 7.30 6.09
C ASN A 44 1.80 7.43 7.58
N ASN A 45 2.79 7.10 8.37
CA ASN A 45 2.73 7.28 9.82
C ASN A 45 1.58 6.50 10.42
N TRP A 46 1.26 5.36 9.83
CA TRP A 46 0.20 4.44 10.29
C TRP A 46 -1.15 5.15 10.44
N GLY A 47 -1.37 6.15 9.59
CA GLY A 47 -2.63 6.84 9.56
C GLY A 47 -2.84 7.86 10.67
N LEU A 48 -1.80 8.13 11.45
CA LEU A 48 -1.94 9.09 12.52
C LEU A 48 -2.06 10.49 11.93
N GLY A 49 -2.89 11.30 12.50
CA GLY A 49 -3.01 12.67 12.02
C GLY A 49 -3.65 12.77 10.66
N ASP A 50 -4.56 11.88 10.36
CA ASP A 50 -5.32 11.91 9.11
C ASP A 50 -4.47 11.64 7.89
N THR A 51 -3.46 10.83 8.04
CA THR A 51 -2.62 10.48 6.90
C THR A 51 -2.99 9.15 6.28
N ALA A 52 -4.04 8.49 6.76
CA ALA A 52 -4.45 7.22 6.17
C ALA A 52 -4.89 7.43 4.73
N LEU A 53 -4.62 6.44 3.89
CA LEU A 53 -4.99 6.53 2.49
C LEU A 53 -6.36 5.91 2.29
N VAL A 54 -7.33 6.72 2.00
CA VAL A 54 -8.71 6.26 1.91
C VAL A 54 -8.94 5.59 0.59
N ALA A 55 -9.44 4.38 0.62
CA ALA A 55 -9.66 3.61 -0.59
C ALA A 55 -11.06 3.87 -1.15
N GLU A 56 -11.20 3.58 -2.43
CA GLU A 56 -12.48 3.73 -3.09
C GLU A 56 -13.08 2.38 -3.34
N ASN A 57 -14.38 2.28 -3.21
CA ASN A 57 -15.09 1.03 -3.36
C ASN A 57 -15.69 0.91 -4.75
N HIS A 58 -15.41 -0.23 -5.38
CA HIS A 58 -16.02 -0.54 -6.63
C HIS A 58 -16.57 -1.96 -6.51
N ASN A 59 -17.84 -2.05 -6.21
CA ASN A 59 -18.51 -3.35 -6.08
C ASN A 59 -17.84 -4.26 -5.06
N GLY A 60 -17.45 -3.70 -3.97
CA GLY A 60 -16.84 -4.51 -2.91
C GLY A 60 -15.34 -4.64 -3.02
N VAL A 61 -14.73 -4.10 -4.07
CA VAL A 61 -13.31 -4.12 -4.21
C VAL A 61 -12.81 -2.72 -3.90
N TRP A 62 -11.99 -2.61 -2.87
CA TRP A 62 -11.49 -1.33 -2.41
C TRP A 62 -10.08 -1.13 -2.91
N SER A 63 -9.79 0.02 -3.47
CA SER A 63 -8.46 0.26 -4.01
C SER A 63 -8.03 1.69 -3.81
N VAL A 64 -6.73 1.89 -3.73
CA VAL A 64 -6.15 3.21 -3.64
C VAL A 64 -4.70 3.10 -4.11
N SER A 65 -4.23 4.11 -4.79
CA SER A 65 -2.85 4.16 -5.25
C SER A 65 -2.16 5.29 -4.52
N ALA A 66 -0.93 5.08 -4.19
CA ALA A 66 -0.16 6.11 -3.50
C ALA A 66 1.32 5.91 -3.74
N PRO A 67 2.09 6.96 -3.71
CA PRO A 67 3.53 6.83 -3.87
C PRO A 67 4.15 6.30 -2.59
N VAL A 68 5.03 5.34 -2.72
CA VAL A 68 5.69 4.73 -1.58
C VAL A 68 7.18 4.72 -1.87
N PRO A 69 8.02 5.11 -0.92
CA PRO A 69 9.45 5.10 -1.18
C PRO A 69 9.98 3.70 -1.41
N ALA A 70 11.08 3.59 -2.12
CA ALA A 70 11.70 2.29 -2.29
C ALA A 70 12.12 1.72 -0.94
N GLY A 71 12.07 0.43 -0.82
CA GLY A 71 12.48 -0.23 0.40
C GLY A 71 11.46 -1.23 0.88
N VAL A 72 11.67 -1.73 2.08
CA VAL A 72 10.78 -2.70 2.67
C VAL A 72 9.87 -1.97 3.63
N HIS A 73 8.60 -2.18 3.47
CA HIS A 73 7.60 -1.48 4.27
C HIS A 73 6.59 -2.44 4.86
N ARG A 74 5.86 -1.99 5.85
CA ARG A 74 4.75 -2.74 6.40
C ARG A 74 3.51 -1.93 6.27
N TYR A 75 2.41 -2.59 6.05
CA TYR A 75 1.14 -1.90 5.92
C TYR A 75 0.00 -2.81 6.33
N ALA A 76 -1.16 -2.24 6.52
CA ALA A 76 -2.37 -2.99 6.80
C ALA A 76 -3.54 -2.18 6.28
N PHE A 77 -4.69 -2.83 6.19
CA PHE A 77 -5.91 -2.13 5.86
C PHE A 77 -6.65 -1.85 7.16
N LEU A 78 -7.19 -0.65 7.26
CA LEU A 78 -8.01 -0.29 8.39
C LEU A 78 -9.45 -0.30 7.90
N VAL A 79 -10.23 -1.25 8.37
CA VAL A 79 -11.57 -1.45 7.89
C VAL A 79 -12.55 -0.85 8.86
N ASN A 80 -13.47 -0.06 8.34
CA ASN A 80 -14.49 0.60 9.13
C ASN A 80 -13.92 1.45 10.25
N GLY A 81 -12.71 1.94 10.02
CA GLY A 81 -12.10 2.84 10.98
C GLY A 81 -11.57 2.19 12.23
N LYS A 82 -11.65 0.86 12.34
CA LYS A 82 -11.18 0.25 13.55
C LYS A 82 -10.58 -1.12 13.45
N GLN A 83 -10.84 -1.87 12.44
CA GLN A 83 -10.33 -3.21 12.39
C GLN A 83 -9.11 -3.29 11.50
N TRP A 84 -8.00 -3.75 12.03
CA TRP A 84 -6.79 -3.89 11.24
C TRP A 84 -6.80 -5.23 10.54
N VAL A 85 -6.57 -5.22 9.24
CA VAL A 85 -6.61 -6.43 8.44
C VAL A 85 -5.35 -6.49 7.60
N ALA A 86 -4.59 -7.56 7.72
CA ALA A 86 -3.45 -7.75 6.86
C ALA A 86 -3.93 -8.06 5.45
N ASP A 87 -3.14 -7.71 4.47
CA ASP A 87 -3.50 -7.95 3.08
C ASP A 87 -3.43 -9.45 2.84
N PRO A 88 -4.51 -10.10 2.50
CA PRO A 88 -4.49 -11.54 2.33
C PRO A 88 -3.70 -12.00 1.11
N THR A 89 -3.36 -11.08 0.22
CA THR A 89 -2.63 -11.47 -0.98
C THR A 89 -1.16 -11.16 -0.87
N ALA A 90 -0.69 -10.70 0.28
CA ALA A 90 0.71 -10.33 0.45
C ALA A 90 1.34 -11.13 1.59
N PRO A 91 2.65 -11.21 1.63
CA PRO A 91 3.29 -11.89 2.74
C PRO A 91 3.00 -11.19 4.04
N ARG A 92 2.82 -11.97 5.10
CA ARG A 92 2.56 -11.41 6.39
C ARG A 92 3.86 -10.87 6.96
N ALA A 93 3.84 -9.70 7.50
CA ALA A 93 5.03 -9.17 8.14
C ALA A 93 5.19 -9.81 9.52
N ALA A 94 6.39 -9.75 10.02
CA ALA A 94 6.62 -10.29 11.35
C ALA A 94 5.80 -9.52 12.35
N SER A 95 5.42 -10.16 13.42
CA SER A 95 4.61 -9.51 14.41
C SER A 95 5.36 -8.38 15.02
N ASP A 96 4.69 -7.29 15.25
CA ASP A 96 5.34 -6.21 15.92
C ASP A 96 5.00 -6.28 17.38
N ASP A 97 5.43 -5.30 18.12
CA ASP A 97 5.24 -5.34 19.55
C ASP A 97 3.80 -5.12 19.95
N PHE A 98 2.98 -4.69 19.07
CA PHE A 98 1.61 -4.41 19.40
C PHE A 98 0.67 -5.52 18.99
N GLY A 99 1.18 -6.50 18.29
CA GLY A 99 0.36 -7.62 17.88
C GLY A 99 -0.63 -7.33 16.78
N GLN A 100 -0.52 -6.20 16.12
CA GLN A 100 -1.45 -5.90 15.04
C GLN A 100 -1.00 -6.59 13.77
N PRO A 101 -1.91 -7.16 13.01
CA PRO A 101 -1.52 -7.81 11.78
C PRO A 101 -1.07 -6.79 10.75
N SER A 102 -0.05 -7.14 10.01
CA SER A 102 0.38 -6.29 8.92
C SER A 102 1.00 -7.15 7.84
N SER A 103 1.20 -6.55 6.69
CA SER A 103 1.76 -7.25 5.55
C SER A 103 3.06 -6.59 5.15
N ALA A 104 3.90 -7.35 4.50
CA ALA A 104 5.18 -6.86 4.03
C ALA A 104 5.04 -6.39 2.60
N LEU A 105 5.71 -5.32 2.27
CA LEU A 105 5.70 -4.76 0.94
C LEU A 105 7.12 -4.39 0.57
N VAL A 106 7.58 -4.87 -0.56
CA VAL A 106 8.89 -4.50 -1.05
C VAL A 106 8.71 -3.63 -2.27
N VAL A 107 9.22 -2.42 -2.20
CA VAL A 107 9.14 -1.51 -3.32
C VAL A 107 10.55 -1.34 -3.84
N GLU A 108 10.77 -1.76 -5.07
CA GLU A 108 12.08 -1.74 -5.59
C GLU A 108 12.31 -0.55 -6.44
N GLY A 109 13.32 0.19 -6.14
CA GLY A 109 13.70 1.29 -6.96
C GLY A 109 14.33 0.77 -8.21
N LYS A 110 14.06 1.31 -9.35
CA LYS A 110 14.63 0.83 -10.46
C LYS A 110 15.67 1.63 -10.88
N LEU A 111 16.77 1.21 -11.12
CA LEU A 111 17.77 1.87 -11.51
C LEU A 111 17.99 1.64 -12.75
N GLU A 112 17.91 1.80 -13.60
CA GLU A 112 18.22 1.45 -14.79
C GLU A 112 18.04 2.11 -15.58
#